data_cf9675dbd6642478a590a937258fb5a3
#
_entry.id   cf9675dbd6642478a590a937258fb5a3
#
_cell.length_a   1.000
_cell.length_b   1.000
_cell.length_c   1.000
_cell.angle_alpha   90.00
_cell.angle_beta   90.00
_cell.angle_gamma   90.00
#
_symmetry.space_group_name_H-M   'P 1'
#
loop_
_entity.id
_entity.type
_entity.pdbx_description
1 polymer ?
#
loop_
_entity_poly.entity_id
_entity_poly.type
_entity_poly.pdbx_seq_one_letter_code
_entity_poly.pdbx_strand_id
1 'polypeptide(L)'
;DYASQSLANLQTQVEKLTNQQQDAQSALSAVNTQLAGQSSVSERAQTALTDNVKRTQELNQKLADPTTSSLLKQQIQLELQLIELKNIYNQVLLKNSDQLTVLYQSRYELLNTRVQALQQQIAAIQDVINQKNLAKTQNQVEQVQQQSQSVEQNPLIQKELDLNSQLSQYLLEQTEKTNTLTQDELRMRNVLDLSLIHI
;
A
#
# COMPACT_ATOMS: atom_id res chain seq x y z
N ASP A 1 -23.23 0.29 11.84
CA ASP A 1 -22.96 0.45 13.28
C ASP A 1 -22.11 -0.73 13.77
N TYR A 2 -20.86 -0.48 14.11
CA TYR A 2 -19.93 -1.50 14.61
C TYR A 2 -20.22 -1.90 16.06
N ALA A 3 -20.84 -1.03 16.84
CA ALA A 3 -21.11 -1.28 18.26
C ALA A 3 -22.08 -2.47 18.48
N SER A 4 -23.00 -2.70 17.55
CA SER A 4 -23.98 -3.80 17.62
C SER A 4 -23.42 -5.17 17.19
N GLN A 5 -22.23 -5.22 16.58
CA GLN A 5 -21.66 -6.46 16.05
C GLN A 5 -20.93 -7.28 17.12
N SER A 6 -20.85 -8.61 16.90
CA SER A 6 -20.05 -9.49 17.76
C SER A 6 -18.55 -9.27 17.59
N LEU A 7 -17.75 -9.57 18.61
CA LEU A 7 -16.29 -9.49 18.54
C LEU A 7 -15.71 -10.33 17.41
N ALA A 8 -16.22 -11.55 17.20
CA ALA A 8 -15.75 -12.41 16.11
C ALA A 8 -15.98 -11.80 14.73
N ASN A 9 -17.17 -11.19 14.51
CA ASN A 9 -17.46 -10.51 13.25
C ASN A 9 -16.55 -9.30 13.02
N LEU A 10 -16.30 -8.51 14.05
CA LEU A 10 -15.40 -7.36 13.97
C LEU A 10 -13.96 -7.78 13.66
N GLN A 11 -13.46 -8.85 14.28
CA GLN A 11 -12.14 -9.41 13.99
C GLN A 11 -12.01 -9.89 12.54
N THR A 12 -13.01 -10.61 12.04
CA THR A 12 -13.06 -11.04 10.63
C THR A 12 -13.09 -9.84 9.66
N GLN A 13 -13.80 -8.77 10.02
CA GLN A 13 -13.81 -7.54 9.21
C GLN A 13 -12.45 -6.84 9.20
N VAL A 14 -11.77 -6.75 10.34
CA VAL A 14 -10.41 -6.19 10.42
C VAL A 14 -9.46 -6.98 9.54
N GLU A 15 -9.47 -8.30 9.62
CA GLU A 15 -8.63 -9.16 8.78
C GLU A 15 -8.89 -8.93 7.29
N LYS A 16 -10.16 -8.89 6.87
CA LYS A 16 -10.53 -8.62 5.48
C LYS A 16 -10.07 -7.24 5.02
N LEU A 17 -10.25 -6.20 5.83
CA LEU A 17 -9.84 -4.84 5.49
C LEU A 17 -8.31 -4.70 5.45
N THR A 18 -7.60 -5.40 6.33
CA THR A 18 -6.13 -5.46 6.33
C THR A 18 -5.59 -6.09 5.04
N ASN A 19 -6.18 -7.19 4.58
CA ASN A 19 -5.83 -7.80 3.31
C ASN A 19 -6.09 -6.83 2.13
N GLN A 20 -7.24 -6.16 2.12
CA GLN A 20 -7.56 -5.16 1.10
C GLN A 20 -6.60 -3.95 1.13
N GLN A 21 -6.17 -3.53 2.31
CA GLN A 21 -5.17 -2.48 2.48
C GLN A 21 -3.82 -2.90 1.90
N GLN A 22 -3.38 -4.11 2.18
CA GLN A 22 -2.13 -4.66 1.65
C GLN A 22 -2.15 -4.76 0.12
N ASP A 23 -3.27 -5.20 -0.47
CA ASP A 23 -3.46 -5.23 -1.92
C ASP A 23 -3.39 -3.82 -2.52
N ALA A 24 -4.07 -2.85 -1.89
CA ALA A 24 -4.05 -1.46 -2.34
C ALA A 24 -2.66 -0.83 -2.23
N GLN A 25 -1.91 -1.11 -1.16
CA GLN A 25 -0.52 -0.67 -0.96
C GLN A 25 0.40 -1.24 -2.03
N SER A 26 0.26 -2.54 -2.34
CA SER A 26 1.03 -3.20 -3.41
C SER A 26 0.74 -2.56 -4.77
N ALA A 27 -0.54 -2.29 -5.07
CA ALA A 27 -0.94 -1.60 -6.28
C ALA A 27 -0.40 -0.15 -6.34
N LEU A 28 -0.40 0.57 -5.21
CA LEU A 28 0.15 1.93 -5.09
C LEU A 28 1.65 1.94 -5.40
N SER A 29 2.41 1.01 -4.83
CA SER A 29 3.85 0.85 -5.11
C SER A 29 4.12 0.56 -6.59
N ALA A 30 3.33 -0.31 -7.22
CA ALA A 30 3.46 -0.61 -8.64
C ALA A 30 3.20 0.62 -9.52
N VAL A 31 2.16 1.40 -9.21
CA VAL A 31 1.85 2.64 -9.95
C VAL A 31 2.93 3.71 -9.75
N ASN A 32 3.48 3.83 -8.54
CA ASN A 32 4.59 4.75 -8.26
C ASN A 32 5.83 4.41 -9.11
N THR A 33 6.15 3.11 -9.22
CA THR A 33 7.22 2.63 -10.10
C THR A 33 6.96 2.96 -11.58
N GLN A 34 5.71 2.79 -12.04
CA GLN A 34 5.31 3.16 -13.41
C GLN A 34 5.44 4.67 -13.64
N LEU A 35 5.02 5.49 -12.69
CA LEU A 35 5.11 6.95 -12.76
C LEU A 35 6.56 7.42 -12.80
N ALA A 36 7.41 6.89 -11.92
CA ALA A 36 8.84 7.19 -11.91
C ALA A 36 9.54 6.76 -13.22
N GLY A 37 9.12 5.63 -13.80
CA GLY A 37 9.65 5.15 -15.08
C GLY A 37 9.26 6.00 -16.29
N GLN A 38 8.16 6.76 -16.22
CA GLN A 38 7.60 7.47 -17.35
C GLN A 38 8.51 8.58 -17.90
N SER A 39 9.19 9.32 -17.02
CA SER A 39 10.16 10.36 -17.41
C SER A 39 11.32 9.76 -18.21
N SER A 40 11.85 8.61 -17.78
CA SER A 40 12.96 7.91 -18.47
C SER A 40 12.54 7.34 -19.83
N VAL A 41 11.27 6.97 -20.01
CA VAL A 41 10.74 6.51 -21.30
C VAL A 41 10.72 7.66 -22.30
N SER A 42 10.24 8.84 -21.89
CA SER A 42 10.21 10.04 -22.73
C SER A 42 11.62 10.50 -23.12
N GLU A 43 12.55 10.53 -22.16
CA GLU A 43 13.95 10.90 -22.42
C GLU A 43 14.63 9.94 -23.41
N ARG A 44 14.44 8.63 -23.22
CA ARG A 44 14.98 7.62 -24.14
C ARG A 44 14.39 7.74 -25.55
N ALA A 45 13.09 8.00 -25.65
CA ALA A 45 12.42 8.19 -26.94
C ALA A 45 12.96 9.43 -27.66
N GLN A 46 13.18 10.54 -26.93
CA GLN A 46 13.75 11.77 -27.48
C GLN A 46 15.21 11.56 -27.95
N THR A 47 16.03 10.88 -27.16
CA THR A 47 17.40 10.52 -27.53
C THR A 47 17.43 9.64 -28.76
N ALA A 48 16.58 8.60 -28.81
CA ALA A 48 16.48 7.71 -29.96
C ALA A 48 16.09 8.44 -31.26
N LEU A 49 15.17 9.41 -31.20
CA LEU A 49 14.81 10.24 -32.36
C LEU A 49 16.01 11.07 -32.83
N THR A 50 16.77 11.67 -31.92
CA THR A 50 17.95 12.46 -32.25
C THR A 50 19.04 11.59 -32.88
N ASP A 51 19.31 10.42 -32.34
CA ASP A 51 20.30 9.47 -32.88
C ASP A 51 19.86 8.93 -34.25
N ASN A 52 18.58 8.65 -34.44
CA ASN A 52 18.03 8.22 -35.71
C ASN A 52 18.17 9.30 -36.80
N VAL A 53 18.05 10.58 -36.46
CA VAL A 53 18.32 11.68 -37.44
C VAL A 53 19.78 11.65 -37.90
N LYS A 54 20.73 11.55 -36.98
CA LYS A 54 22.18 11.47 -37.32
C LYS A 54 22.45 10.23 -38.18
N ARG A 55 21.92 9.09 -37.77
CA ARG A 55 22.10 7.83 -38.51
C ARG A 55 21.52 7.89 -39.92
N THR A 56 20.34 8.50 -40.07
CA THR A 56 19.73 8.72 -41.41
C THR A 56 20.63 9.58 -42.31
N GLN A 57 21.23 10.63 -41.76
CA GLN A 57 22.18 11.48 -42.54
C GLN A 57 23.41 10.69 -43.02
N GLU A 58 24.02 9.90 -42.11
CA GLU A 58 25.17 9.04 -42.46
C GLU A 58 24.81 8.02 -43.57
N LEU A 59 23.64 7.37 -43.43
CA LEU A 59 23.18 6.36 -44.40
C LEU A 59 22.89 6.99 -45.79
N ASN A 60 22.28 8.16 -45.82
CA ASN A 60 21.99 8.88 -47.06
C ASN A 60 23.29 9.32 -47.73
N GLN A 61 24.32 9.75 -47.00
CA GLN A 61 25.62 10.06 -47.57
C GLN A 61 26.27 8.81 -48.23
N LYS A 62 26.22 7.65 -47.55
CA LYS A 62 26.72 6.38 -48.09
C LYS A 62 25.91 5.92 -49.30
N LEU A 63 24.61 6.15 -49.34
CA LEU A 63 23.73 5.77 -50.43
C LEU A 63 24.04 6.61 -51.70
N ALA A 64 24.44 7.87 -51.51
CA ALA A 64 24.80 8.79 -52.57
C ALA A 64 26.21 8.53 -53.16
N ASP A 65 27.07 7.77 -52.45
CA ASP A 65 28.41 7.46 -52.90
C ASP A 65 28.33 6.47 -54.11
N PRO A 66 28.89 6.84 -55.28
CA PRO A 66 28.88 6.01 -56.48
C PRO A 66 29.69 4.71 -56.33
N THR A 67 30.62 4.65 -55.37
CA THR A 67 31.43 3.45 -55.10
C THR A 67 30.68 2.38 -54.24
N THR A 68 29.54 2.73 -53.69
CA THR A 68 28.73 1.81 -52.87
C THR A 68 28.12 0.68 -53.72
N SER A 69 28.38 -0.57 -53.34
CA SER A 69 27.86 -1.75 -54.04
C SER A 69 26.33 -1.83 -53.99
N SER A 70 25.74 -2.51 -54.99
CA SER A 70 24.28 -2.67 -55.06
C SER A 70 23.71 -3.39 -53.84
N LEU A 71 24.40 -4.39 -53.31
CA LEU A 71 24.00 -5.13 -52.10
C LEU A 71 23.99 -4.21 -50.86
N LEU A 72 25.03 -3.39 -50.71
CA LEU A 72 25.13 -2.45 -49.60
C LEU A 72 24.05 -1.35 -49.71
N LYS A 73 23.70 -0.90 -50.92
CA LYS A 73 22.59 0.03 -51.16
C LYS A 73 21.25 -0.57 -50.68
N GLN A 74 21.00 -1.84 -50.99
CA GLN A 74 19.79 -2.52 -50.50
C GLN A 74 19.75 -2.63 -48.97
N GLN A 75 20.89 -2.99 -48.37
CA GLN A 75 20.98 -3.04 -46.90
C GLN A 75 20.73 -1.66 -46.27
N ILE A 76 21.28 -0.58 -46.80
CA ILE A 76 21.05 0.79 -46.33
C ILE A 76 19.56 1.17 -46.45
N GLN A 77 18.92 0.82 -47.57
CA GLN A 77 17.48 1.08 -47.74
C GLN A 77 16.63 0.38 -46.70
N LEU A 78 16.94 -0.88 -46.36
CA LEU A 78 16.25 -1.61 -45.29
C LEU A 78 16.49 -0.97 -43.92
N GLU A 79 17.72 -0.53 -43.66
CA GLU A 79 18.05 0.16 -42.39
C GLU A 79 17.30 1.50 -42.29
N LEU A 80 17.16 2.27 -43.36
CA LEU A 80 16.39 3.51 -43.40
C LEU A 80 14.88 3.25 -43.09
N GLN A 81 14.32 2.20 -43.69
CA GLN A 81 12.94 1.81 -43.40
C GLN A 81 12.74 1.41 -41.91
N LEU A 82 13.69 0.67 -41.33
CA LEU A 82 13.70 0.33 -39.93
C LEU A 82 13.75 1.57 -39.03
N ILE A 83 14.60 2.56 -39.39
CA ILE A 83 14.70 3.83 -38.68
C ILE A 83 13.36 4.59 -38.72
N GLU A 84 12.71 4.63 -39.88
CA GLU A 84 11.42 5.27 -40.04
C GLU A 84 10.37 4.64 -39.09
N LEU A 85 10.29 3.30 -39.03
CA LEU A 85 9.39 2.60 -38.11
C LEU A 85 9.72 2.89 -36.63
N LYS A 86 11.01 2.93 -36.27
CA LYS A 86 11.46 3.33 -34.92
C LYS A 86 11.09 4.78 -34.59
N ASN A 87 11.17 5.69 -35.59
CA ASN A 87 10.76 7.08 -35.39
C ASN A 87 9.26 7.20 -35.15
N ILE A 88 8.43 6.51 -35.92
CA ILE A 88 6.98 6.46 -35.69
C ILE A 88 6.67 5.93 -34.28
N TYR A 89 7.29 4.83 -33.88
CA TYR A 89 7.14 4.26 -32.53
C TYR A 89 7.50 5.26 -31.42
N ASN A 90 8.68 5.91 -31.51
CA ASN A 90 9.13 6.87 -30.52
C ASN A 90 8.24 8.15 -30.50
N GLN A 91 7.74 8.61 -31.64
CA GLN A 91 6.79 9.72 -31.72
C GLN A 91 5.45 9.38 -31.03
N VAL A 92 4.95 8.14 -31.23
CA VAL A 92 3.73 7.67 -30.55
C VAL A 92 3.95 7.60 -29.05
N LEU A 93 5.12 7.12 -28.59
CA LEU A 93 5.47 7.12 -27.16
C LEU A 93 5.45 8.53 -26.59
N LEU A 94 6.11 9.49 -27.24
CA LEU A 94 6.15 10.89 -26.79
C LEU A 94 4.77 11.53 -26.78
N LYS A 95 3.99 11.33 -27.85
CA LYS A 95 2.62 11.89 -27.96
C LYS A 95 1.70 11.42 -26.83
N ASN A 96 1.86 10.17 -26.39
CA ASN A 96 1.00 9.60 -25.34
C ASN A 96 1.60 9.71 -23.93
N SER A 97 2.85 10.19 -23.80
CA SER A 97 3.57 10.29 -22.54
C SER A 97 2.82 11.11 -21.49
N ASP A 98 2.31 12.28 -21.87
CA ASP A 98 1.58 13.16 -20.95
C ASP A 98 0.27 12.53 -20.49
N GLN A 99 -0.44 11.87 -21.39
CA GLN A 99 -1.69 11.17 -21.05
C GLN A 99 -1.44 9.98 -20.11
N LEU A 100 -0.36 9.22 -20.34
CA LEU A 100 0.04 8.13 -19.45
C LEU A 100 0.46 8.66 -18.08
N THR A 101 1.18 9.77 -18.02
CA THR A 101 1.57 10.42 -16.77
C THR A 101 0.34 10.84 -15.98
N VAL A 102 -0.62 11.52 -16.61
CA VAL A 102 -1.88 11.92 -15.98
C VAL A 102 -2.68 10.70 -15.50
N LEU A 103 -2.74 9.62 -16.30
CA LEU A 103 -3.40 8.38 -15.91
C LEU A 103 -2.76 7.74 -14.67
N TYR A 104 -1.43 7.61 -14.65
CA TYR A 104 -0.73 7.03 -13.51
C TYR A 104 -0.85 7.91 -12.27
N GLN A 105 -0.82 9.24 -12.41
CA GLN A 105 -0.99 10.17 -11.31
C GLN A 105 -2.40 10.07 -10.71
N SER A 106 -3.45 10.08 -11.55
CA SER A 106 -4.83 9.90 -11.09
C SER A 106 -5.05 8.54 -10.40
N ARG A 107 -4.42 7.49 -10.92
CA ARG A 107 -4.47 6.16 -10.32
C ARG A 107 -3.73 6.11 -8.97
N TYR A 108 -2.60 6.79 -8.86
CA TYR A 108 -1.85 6.94 -7.61
C TYR A 108 -2.70 7.63 -6.55
N GLU A 109 -3.32 8.77 -6.88
CA GLU A 109 -4.19 9.53 -5.96
C GLU A 109 -5.40 8.70 -5.49
N LEU A 110 -6.03 7.97 -6.42
CA LEU A 110 -7.16 7.08 -6.09
C LEU A 110 -6.73 5.96 -5.12
N LEU A 111 -5.61 5.30 -5.39
CA LEU A 111 -5.10 4.21 -4.54
C LEU A 111 -4.65 4.74 -3.18
N ASN A 112 -4.00 5.89 -3.12
CA ASN A 112 -3.61 6.55 -1.88
C ASN A 112 -4.83 6.89 -1.01
N THR A 113 -5.87 7.48 -1.60
CA THR A 113 -7.13 7.75 -0.92
C THR A 113 -7.79 6.46 -0.41
N ARG A 114 -7.73 5.38 -1.20
CA ARG A 114 -8.26 4.07 -0.79
C ARG A 114 -7.50 3.48 0.39
N VAL A 115 -6.18 3.55 0.38
CA VAL A 115 -5.34 3.10 1.51
C VAL A 115 -5.70 3.86 2.79
N GLN A 116 -5.79 5.18 2.72
CA GLN A 116 -6.15 6.02 3.87
C GLN A 116 -7.56 5.69 4.40
N ALA A 117 -8.54 5.51 3.51
CA ALA A 117 -9.90 5.13 3.92
C ALA A 117 -9.95 3.77 4.61
N LEU A 118 -9.19 2.77 4.11
CA LEU A 118 -9.09 1.45 4.74
C LEU A 118 -8.41 1.52 6.10
N GLN A 119 -7.35 2.31 6.26
CA GLN A 119 -6.70 2.56 7.56
C GLN A 119 -7.67 3.15 8.58
N GLN A 120 -8.45 4.16 8.19
CA GLN A 120 -9.44 4.77 9.08
C GLN A 120 -10.53 3.77 9.48
N GLN A 121 -11.00 2.93 8.56
CA GLN A 121 -11.98 1.90 8.86
C GLN A 121 -11.43 0.84 9.83
N ILE A 122 -10.21 0.36 9.60
CA ILE A 122 -9.53 -0.59 10.50
C ILE A 122 -9.39 0.00 11.89
N ALA A 123 -8.92 1.24 12.01
CA ALA A 123 -8.74 1.93 13.28
C ALA A 123 -10.08 2.07 14.04
N ALA A 124 -11.15 2.46 13.34
CA ALA A 124 -12.48 2.59 13.96
C ALA A 124 -13.04 1.25 14.49
N ILE A 125 -12.83 0.16 13.73
CA ILE A 125 -13.28 -1.18 14.18
C ILE A 125 -12.42 -1.65 15.35
N GLN A 126 -11.10 -1.42 15.30
CA GLN A 126 -10.17 -1.80 16.36
C GLN A 126 -10.50 -1.10 17.67
N ASP A 127 -10.88 0.18 17.61
CA ASP A 127 -11.33 0.92 18.80
C ASP A 127 -12.58 0.29 19.43
N VAL A 128 -13.56 -0.09 18.63
CA VAL A 128 -14.75 -0.81 19.12
C VAL A 128 -14.41 -2.16 19.73
N ILE A 129 -13.48 -2.91 19.12
CA ILE A 129 -12.99 -4.19 19.68
C ILE A 129 -12.35 -3.95 21.06
N ASN A 130 -11.49 -2.93 21.18
CA ASN A 130 -10.81 -2.58 22.41
C ASN A 130 -11.81 -2.19 23.52
N GLN A 131 -12.81 -1.38 23.19
CA GLN A 131 -13.87 -1.01 24.13
C GLN A 131 -14.69 -2.24 24.61
N LYS A 132 -15.05 -3.14 23.70
CA LYS A 132 -15.78 -4.36 24.05
C LYS A 132 -14.94 -5.30 24.92
N ASN A 133 -13.66 -5.46 24.65
CA ASN A 133 -12.78 -6.26 25.46
C ASN A 133 -12.61 -5.67 26.85
N LEU A 134 -12.44 -4.35 26.96
CA LEU A 134 -12.35 -3.66 28.26
C LEU A 134 -13.62 -3.83 29.07
N ALA A 135 -14.80 -3.58 28.48
CA ALA A 135 -16.08 -3.75 29.14
C ALA A 135 -16.30 -5.20 29.61
N LYS A 136 -15.93 -6.19 28.79
CA LYS A 136 -16.00 -7.61 29.17
C LYS A 136 -15.10 -7.90 30.38
N THR A 137 -13.88 -7.41 30.41
CA THR A 137 -12.93 -7.62 31.50
C THR A 137 -13.41 -6.92 32.77
N GLN A 138 -13.93 -5.69 32.68
CA GLN A 138 -14.52 -4.96 33.81
C GLN A 138 -15.69 -5.72 34.42
N ASN A 139 -16.63 -6.21 33.61
CA ASN A 139 -17.75 -7.02 34.09
C ASN A 139 -17.27 -8.30 34.80
N GLN A 140 -16.19 -8.93 34.32
CA GLN A 140 -15.62 -10.11 34.99
C GLN A 140 -15.03 -9.75 36.35
N VAL A 141 -14.32 -8.62 36.48
CA VAL A 141 -13.78 -8.10 37.74
C VAL A 141 -14.92 -7.85 38.73
N GLU A 142 -15.97 -7.17 38.31
CA GLU A 142 -17.14 -6.90 39.15
C GLU A 142 -17.84 -8.18 39.65
N GLN A 143 -17.99 -9.18 38.75
CA GLN A 143 -18.57 -10.47 39.14
C GLN A 143 -17.71 -11.19 40.19
N VAL A 144 -16.38 -11.21 40.04
CA VAL A 144 -15.47 -11.83 41.02
C VAL A 144 -15.52 -11.09 42.35
N GLN A 145 -15.60 -9.75 42.35
CA GLN A 145 -15.73 -8.95 43.57
C GLN A 145 -17.04 -9.20 44.28
N GLN A 146 -18.16 -9.31 43.54
CA GLN A 146 -19.48 -9.64 44.15
C GLN A 146 -19.49 -11.05 44.76
N GLN A 147 -18.88 -12.03 44.07
CA GLN A 147 -18.75 -13.40 44.61
C GLN A 147 -17.87 -13.41 45.87
N SER A 148 -16.81 -12.63 45.92
CA SER A 148 -15.92 -12.49 47.06
C SER A 148 -16.67 -11.97 48.31
N GLN A 149 -17.60 -11.03 48.14
CA GLN A 149 -18.39 -10.47 49.24
C GLN A 149 -19.46 -11.43 49.77
N SER A 150 -19.92 -12.40 48.98
CA SER A 150 -21.01 -13.31 49.35
C SER A 150 -20.57 -14.56 50.11
N VAL A 151 -19.25 -14.82 50.25
CA VAL A 151 -18.70 -16.04 50.85
C VAL A 151 -17.92 -15.73 52.11
N GLU A 152 -18.64 -15.43 53.22
CA GLU A 152 -18.01 -14.97 54.47
C GLU A 152 -17.46 -16.05 55.41
N GLN A 153 -17.57 -17.37 55.14
CA GLN A 153 -17.36 -18.38 56.19
C GLN A 153 -16.31 -19.44 55.96
N ASN A 154 -15.58 -19.47 54.87
CA ASN A 154 -14.53 -20.49 54.67
C ASN A 154 -13.19 -19.86 54.27
N PRO A 155 -12.14 -19.97 55.15
CA PRO A 155 -10.86 -19.29 54.89
C PRO A 155 -10.10 -19.82 53.65
N LEU A 156 -10.37 -21.06 53.22
CA LEU A 156 -9.79 -21.60 51.97
C LEU A 156 -10.46 -20.95 50.74
N ILE A 157 -11.77 -20.78 50.78
CA ILE A 157 -12.52 -20.15 49.71
C ILE A 157 -12.17 -18.65 49.63
N GLN A 158 -11.99 -17.97 50.75
CA GLN A 158 -11.55 -16.59 50.79
C GLN A 158 -10.19 -16.42 50.11
N LYS A 159 -9.25 -17.30 50.37
CA LYS A 159 -7.93 -17.25 49.73
C LYS A 159 -8.00 -17.43 48.23
N GLU A 160 -8.83 -18.35 47.74
CA GLU A 160 -9.07 -18.54 46.28
C GLU A 160 -9.76 -17.33 45.65
N LEU A 161 -10.70 -16.69 46.34
CA LEU A 161 -11.38 -15.50 45.88
C LEU A 161 -10.43 -14.28 45.82
N ASP A 162 -9.56 -14.13 46.80
CA ASP A 162 -8.53 -13.08 46.80
C ASP A 162 -7.56 -13.26 45.64
N LEU A 163 -7.10 -14.49 45.34
CA LEU A 163 -6.27 -14.81 44.20
C LEU A 163 -6.98 -14.52 42.88
N ASN A 164 -8.25 -14.91 42.77
CA ASN A 164 -9.07 -14.63 41.58
C ASN A 164 -9.29 -13.12 41.39
N SER A 165 -9.48 -12.36 42.46
CA SER A 165 -9.58 -10.91 42.43
C SER A 165 -8.29 -10.26 41.93
N GLN A 166 -7.13 -10.67 42.47
CA GLN A 166 -5.83 -10.18 42.03
C GLN A 166 -5.56 -10.52 40.56
N LEU A 167 -5.86 -11.74 40.14
CA LEU A 167 -5.72 -12.17 38.75
C LEU A 167 -6.63 -11.36 37.81
N SER A 168 -7.87 -11.11 38.23
CA SER A 168 -8.83 -10.33 37.45
C SER A 168 -8.39 -8.87 37.29
N GLN A 169 -7.85 -8.26 38.35
CA GLN A 169 -7.25 -6.92 38.29
C GLN A 169 -6.02 -6.88 37.36
N TYR A 170 -5.16 -7.88 37.46
CA TYR A 170 -4.00 -8.01 36.56
C TYR A 170 -4.43 -8.15 35.09
N LEU A 171 -5.46 -8.94 34.81
CA LEU A 171 -6.01 -9.07 33.46
C LEU A 171 -6.59 -7.74 32.93
N LEU A 172 -7.24 -6.95 33.80
CA LEU A 172 -7.70 -5.62 33.45
C LEU A 172 -6.57 -4.70 33.06
N GLU A 173 -5.50 -4.63 33.87
CA GLU A 173 -4.31 -3.84 33.57
C GLU A 173 -3.64 -4.28 32.26
N GLN A 174 -3.52 -5.60 32.01
CA GLN A 174 -2.94 -6.11 30.77
C GLN A 174 -3.83 -5.76 29.56
N THR A 175 -5.16 -5.81 29.71
CA THR A 175 -6.10 -5.40 28.65
C THR A 175 -5.95 -3.93 28.32
N GLU A 176 -5.83 -3.05 29.31
CA GLU A 176 -5.61 -1.62 29.11
C GLU A 176 -4.26 -1.35 28.41
N LYS A 177 -3.19 -2.01 28.86
CA LYS A 177 -1.86 -1.91 28.21
C LYS A 177 -1.89 -2.39 26.77
N THR A 178 -2.55 -3.52 26.51
CA THR A 178 -2.68 -4.05 25.13
C THR A 178 -3.46 -3.08 24.24
N ASN A 179 -4.53 -2.48 24.75
CA ASN A 179 -5.29 -1.47 24.00
C ASN A 179 -4.43 -0.25 23.67
N THR A 180 -3.63 0.25 24.62
CA THR A 180 -2.71 1.38 24.41
C THR A 180 -1.66 1.03 23.36
N LEU A 181 -1.03 -0.14 23.45
CA LEU A 181 -0.03 -0.60 22.48
C LEU A 181 -0.62 -0.75 21.08
N THR A 182 -1.85 -1.27 20.96
CA THR A 182 -2.54 -1.37 19.67
C THR A 182 -2.80 0.01 19.04
N GLN A 183 -3.19 0.98 19.86
CA GLN A 183 -3.37 2.36 19.38
C GLN A 183 -2.06 3.01 18.95
N ASP A 184 -0.99 2.78 19.70
CA ASP A 184 0.35 3.31 19.37
C ASP A 184 0.91 2.66 18.10
N GLU A 185 0.69 1.34 17.93
CA GLU A 185 1.06 0.65 16.69
C GLU A 185 0.34 1.25 15.47
N LEU A 186 -0.97 1.48 15.57
CA LEU A 186 -1.75 2.11 14.51
C LEU A 186 -1.25 3.52 14.19
N ARG A 187 -0.90 4.32 15.21
CA ARG A 187 -0.32 5.65 15.04
C ARG A 187 1.04 5.59 14.35
N MET A 188 1.93 4.67 14.76
CA MET A 188 3.24 4.52 14.15
C MET A 188 3.14 4.06 12.68
N ARG A 189 2.25 3.12 12.38
CA ARG A 189 1.99 2.72 10.98
C ARG A 189 1.56 3.90 10.12
N ASN A 190 0.63 4.72 10.62
CA ASN A 190 0.18 5.91 9.91
C ASN A 190 1.33 6.90 9.64
N VAL A 191 2.25 7.09 10.61
CA VAL A 191 3.41 7.97 10.45
C VAL A 191 4.40 7.39 9.44
N LEU A 192 4.66 6.07 9.48
CA LEU A 192 5.55 5.40 8.53
C LEU A 192 5.01 5.46 7.10
N ASP A 193 3.72 5.18 6.93
CA ASP A 193 3.07 5.24 5.61
C ASP A 193 3.11 6.65 5.03
N LEU A 194 2.90 7.68 5.84
CA LEU A 194 3.05 9.08 5.43
C LEU A 194 4.49 9.44 5.06
N SER A 195 5.49 8.90 5.77
CA SER A 195 6.90 9.17 5.49
C SER A 195 7.39 8.51 4.19
N LEU A 196 6.86 7.32 3.85
CA LEU A 196 7.18 6.60 2.61
C LEU A 196 6.56 7.27 1.37
N ILE A 197 5.53 8.09 1.54
CA ILE A 197 4.89 8.85 0.45
C ILE A 197 5.70 10.10 0.09
N HIS A 198 6.55 10.60 1.01
CA HIS A 198 7.33 11.83 0.83
C HIS A 198 8.79 11.61 0.39
N ILE A 199 9.23 10.38 0.19
CA ILE A 199 10.53 10.01 -0.39
C ILE A 199 10.36 9.63 -1.86
#